data_b1058b532dd37fd3a3978e8106932132
#
_entry.id   b1058b532dd37fd3a3978e8106932132
#
_cell.length_a   1.000
_cell.length_b   1.000
_cell.length_c   1.000
_cell.angle_alpha   90.00
_cell.angle_beta   90.00
_cell.angle_gamma   90.00
#
_symmetry.space_group_name_H-M   'P 1'
#
loop_
_entity.id
_entity.type
_entity.pdbx_description
1 polymer ?
#
loop_
_entity_poly.entity_id
_entity_poly.type
_entity_poly.pdbx_seq_one_letter_code
_entity_poly.pdbx_strand_id
1 'polypeptide(L)'
;LTEHGVPVGRIRDHDAVIFCCRRGEREVELTELFTQPDFTPVERRSLRDLYFAILTLYHDKFKDLPVAFAPAHVERPLAQVLSEAGKTQLHCAESEKFAHVTFFFNGGENRPFPGEDDVCIPSPKGIDFDQKPELSLPQVAETVTRALGKYDFIVTNFANGDVIGHTQNTAAKLEACGHVSRHLGAVVKAALAQNYVVAITADHGNIEKLYTASGKPDGAHTTNLVPFLLLDPAQKAPISLRDGSLCDVAPTVLDVMGIPQPPEMTGRSLAEGHAWGPDRKMLLIICDGWGLGTGDSGDAIHLAETPDGDRLLAACPSWSQLHA
;
A
#
# COMPACT_ATOMS: atom_id res chain seq x y z
N LEU A 1 6.44 27.49 -23.08
CA LEU A 1 5.71 28.72 -23.41
C LEU A 1 6.51 29.52 -24.46
N THR A 2 5.81 30.05 -25.47
CA THR A 2 6.41 30.90 -26.49
C THR A 2 5.61 32.21 -26.62
N GLU A 3 6.31 33.33 -26.82
CA GLU A 3 5.73 34.60 -27.17
C GLU A 3 6.28 34.99 -28.55
N HIS A 4 5.43 35.25 -29.52
CA HIS A 4 5.81 35.50 -30.93
C HIS A 4 6.77 34.43 -31.52
N GLY A 5 6.63 33.17 -31.15
CA GLY A 5 7.48 32.07 -31.59
C GLY A 5 8.83 31.95 -30.87
N VAL A 6 9.10 32.82 -29.91
CA VAL A 6 10.33 32.79 -29.11
C VAL A 6 10.05 32.15 -27.74
N PRO A 7 10.85 31.17 -27.27
CA PRO A 7 10.70 30.60 -25.94
C PRO A 7 10.86 31.65 -24.84
N VAL A 8 9.87 31.74 -23.94
CA VAL A 8 9.92 32.61 -22.76
C VAL A 8 10.16 31.78 -21.49
N GLY A 9 10.70 32.39 -20.44
CA GLY A 9 10.96 31.72 -19.16
C GLY A 9 12.04 30.63 -19.25
N ARG A 10 13.05 30.82 -20.10
CA ARG A 10 14.18 29.87 -20.23
C ARG A 10 15.06 29.99 -18.99
N ILE A 11 15.48 28.82 -18.48
CA ILE A 11 16.48 28.75 -17.41
C ILE A 11 17.84 29.22 -17.97
N ARG A 12 18.54 30.07 -17.21
CA ARG A 12 19.81 30.73 -17.60
C ARG A 12 20.89 30.47 -16.55
N ASP A 13 22.13 30.88 -16.89
CA ASP A 13 23.21 30.92 -15.92
C ASP A 13 22.80 31.79 -14.72
N HIS A 14 23.18 31.37 -13.51
CA HIS A 14 22.88 32.03 -12.22
C HIS A 14 21.40 32.01 -11.79
N ASP A 15 20.55 31.24 -12.45
CA ASP A 15 19.16 31.06 -12.02
C ASP A 15 19.08 30.09 -10.83
N ALA A 16 17.96 30.18 -10.12
CA ALA A 16 17.55 29.18 -9.13
C ALA A 16 16.34 28.39 -9.61
N VAL A 17 16.40 27.08 -9.50
CA VAL A 17 15.33 26.15 -9.85
C VAL A 17 14.90 25.40 -8.61
N ILE A 18 13.60 25.40 -8.30
CA ILE A 18 12.99 24.48 -7.35
C ILE A 18 12.23 23.44 -8.16
N PHE A 19 12.73 22.22 -8.16
CA PHE A 19 12.11 21.12 -8.91
C PHE A 19 11.04 20.42 -8.07
N CYS A 20 9.79 20.88 -8.24
CA CYS A 20 8.63 20.43 -7.47
C CYS A 20 8.12 19.08 -7.96
N CYS A 21 8.90 18.01 -7.77
CA CYS A 21 8.54 16.67 -8.14
C CYS A 21 8.61 15.73 -6.93
N ARG A 22 7.63 14.85 -6.78
CA ARG A 22 7.48 13.94 -5.64
C ARG A 22 7.74 12.49 -5.99
N ARG A 23 7.67 12.10 -7.29
CA ARG A 23 7.88 10.73 -7.77
C ARG A 23 9.25 10.62 -8.42
N GLY A 24 10.05 9.64 -7.97
CA GLY A 24 11.46 9.56 -8.31
C GLY A 24 11.82 9.00 -9.69
N GLU A 25 10.95 8.22 -10.33
CA GLU A 25 11.40 7.43 -11.49
C GLU A 25 11.61 8.24 -12.77
N ARG A 26 10.68 9.13 -13.10
CA ARG A 26 10.73 9.95 -14.32
C ARG A 26 11.55 11.23 -14.17
N GLU A 27 11.74 11.66 -12.96
CA GLU A 27 12.41 12.90 -12.59
C GLU A 27 13.93 12.76 -12.52
N VAL A 28 14.42 11.53 -12.39
CA VAL A 28 15.84 11.21 -12.33
C VAL A 28 16.59 11.75 -13.54
N GLU A 29 16.14 11.40 -14.76
CA GLU A 29 16.79 11.84 -16.00
C GLU A 29 16.77 13.38 -16.17
N LEU A 30 15.64 14.02 -15.78
CA LEU A 30 15.53 15.48 -15.88
C LEU A 30 16.43 16.18 -14.85
N THR A 31 16.57 15.64 -13.66
CA THR A 31 17.50 16.15 -12.65
C THR A 31 18.95 15.97 -13.11
N GLU A 32 19.29 14.83 -13.68
CA GLU A 32 20.61 14.59 -14.30
C GLU A 32 20.89 15.59 -15.41
N LEU A 33 19.91 15.84 -16.27
CA LEU A 33 20.00 16.84 -17.33
C LEU A 33 20.47 18.21 -16.83
N PHE A 34 20.01 18.64 -15.66
CA PHE A 34 20.36 19.94 -15.11
C PHE A 34 21.63 19.94 -14.25
N THR A 35 21.93 18.83 -13.58
CA THR A 35 22.93 18.79 -12.50
C THR A 35 24.19 18.00 -12.84
N GLN A 36 24.12 17.02 -13.77
CA GLN A 36 25.27 16.17 -14.07
C GLN A 36 26.09 16.70 -15.24
N PRO A 37 27.41 16.96 -15.07
CA PRO A 37 28.26 17.48 -16.14
C PRO A 37 28.30 16.58 -17.38
N ASP A 38 28.34 15.28 -17.15
CA ASP A 38 28.58 14.23 -18.17
C ASP A 38 27.29 13.65 -18.77
N PHE A 39 26.14 14.34 -18.60
CA PHE A 39 24.88 13.87 -19.16
C PHE A 39 24.88 14.00 -20.68
N THR A 40 24.84 12.87 -21.39
CA THR A 40 24.97 12.77 -22.84
C THR A 40 23.74 12.34 -23.63
N PRO A 41 22.59 11.92 -23.02
CA PRO A 41 21.43 11.45 -23.78
C PRO A 41 20.84 12.50 -24.74
N VAL A 42 21.00 13.78 -24.43
CA VAL A 42 20.61 14.90 -25.31
C VAL A 42 21.70 15.98 -25.32
N GLU A 43 21.87 16.63 -26.48
CA GLU A 43 22.75 17.79 -26.57
C GLU A 43 22.16 18.96 -25.80
N ARG A 44 22.96 19.54 -24.90
CA ARG A 44 22.53 20.66 -24.06
C ARG A 44 23.66 21.64 -23.80
N ARG A 45 23.31 22.91 -23.54
CA ARG A 45 24.22 23.85 -22.94
C ARG A 45 24.31 23.64 -21.44
N SER A 46 25.51 23.46 -20.89
CA SER A 46 25.73 23.50 -19.45
C SER A 46 25.43 24.90 -18.90
N LEU A 47 24.68 24.98 -17.82
CA LEU A 47 24.35 26.21 -17.13
C LEU A 47 25.37 26.45 -16.00
N ARG A 48 25.90 27.69 -15.92
CA ARG A 48 26.87 28.05 -14.89
C ARG A 48 26.14 28.55 -13.65
N ASP A 49 26.63 28.14 -12.48
CA ASP A 49 26.14 28.57 -11.16
C ASP A 49 24.60 28.43 -11.04
N LEU A 50 24.05 27.34 -11.58
CA LEU A 50 22.63 26.99 -11.40
C LEU A 50 22.40 26.48 -10.00
N TYR A 51 21.57 27.14 -9.19
CA TYR A 51 21.10 26.62 -7.94
C TYR A 51 19.90 25.67 -8.22
N PHE A 52 20.08 24.37 -8.03
CA PHE A 52 19.03 23.38 -8.31
C PHE A 52 18.63 22.67 -7.03
N ALA A 53 17.44 22.95 -6.52
CA ALA A 53 16.86 22.31 -5.35
C ALA A 53 15.78 21.31 -5.76
N ILE A 54 15.81 20.12 -5.18
CA ILE A 54 14.78 19.10 -5.35
C ILE A 54 13.80 19.16 -4.18
N LEU A 55 12.53 18.79 -4.46
CA LEU A 55 11.49 18.86 -3.43
C LEU A 55 11.74 17.84 -2.31
N THR A 56 12.09 16.62 -2.67
CA THR A 56 12.47 15.54 -1.76
C THR A 56 13.60 14.72 -2.34
N LEU A 57 14.33 13.99 -1.51
CA LEU A 57 15.37 13.07 -1.99
C LEU A 57 14.72 11.78 -2.53
N TYR A 58 14.72 11.62 -3.84
CA TYR A 58 14.14 10.47 -4.53
C TYR A 58 15.18 9.50 -5.12
N HIS A 59 16.47 9.79 -5.00
CA HIS A 59 17.55 8.88 -5.40
C HIS A 59 18.86 9.30 -4.72
N ASP A 60 19.63 8.34 -4.20
CA ASP A 60 20.86 8.56 -3.44
C ASP A 60 21.94 9.35 -4.17
N LYS A 61 21.99 9.26 -5.51
CA LYS A 61 22.94 10.06 -6.33
C LYS A 61 22.71 11.56 -6.26
N PHE A 62 21.57 12.01 -5.74
CA PHE A 62 21.22 13.42 -5.56
C PHE A 62 21.32 13.91 -4.12
N LYS A 63 21.92 13.11 -3.23
CA LYS A 63 22.09 13.45 -1.80
C LYS A 63 22.83 14.76 -1.55
N ASP A 64 23.68 15.19 -2.50
CA ASP A 64 24.47 16.41 -2.42
C ASP A 64 23.72 17.65 -2.98
N LEU A 65 22.54 17.48 -3.54
CA LEU A 65 21.67 18.59 -3.95
C LEU A 65 20.93 19.18 -2.76
N PRO A 66 20.59 20.49 -2.79
CA PRO A 66 19.66 21.06 -1.84
C PRO A 66 18.30 20.34 -1.89
N VAL A 67 17.83 19.85 -0.74
CA VAL A 67 16.55 19.15 -0.57
C VAL A 67 15.63 20.03 0.26
N ALA A 68 14.46 20.40 -0.29
CA ALA A 68 13.50 21.24 0.41
C ALA A 68 12.83 20.55 1.59
N PHE A 69 12.47 19.28 1.42
CA PHE A 69 11.86 18.42 2.45
C PHE A 69 12.65 17.11 2.50
N ALA A 70 13.47 16.95 3.52
CA ALA A 70 14.16 15.68 3.76
C ALA A 70 13.14 14.55 3.90
N PRO A 71 13.44 13.33 3.39
CA PRO A 71 12.62 12.16 3.66
C PRO A 71 12.44 12.00 5.16
N ALA A 72 11.20 11.77 5.62
CA ALA A 72 10.98 11.43 7.01
C ALA A 72 11.62 10.05 7.27
N HIS A 73 12.51 9.98 8.24
CA HIS A 73 13.00 8.70 8.72
C HIS A 73 11.92 8.10 9.64
N VAL A 74 11.49 6.89 9.32
CA VAL A 74 10.54 6.16 10.17
C VAL A 74 11.36 5.32 11.15
N GLU A 75 11.41 5.80 12.40
CA GLU A 75 12.08 5.06 13.47
C GLU A 75 11.19 3.89 13.93
N ARG A 76 11.81 2.72 14.09
CA ARG A 76 11.17 1.49 14.58
C ARG A 76 9.85 1.15 13.90
N PRO A 77 9.85 0.91 12.56
CA PRO A 77 8.66 0.42 11.85
C PRO A 77 8.20 -0.92 12.43
N LEU A 78 6.96 -1.33 12.12
CA LEU A 78 6.37 -2.56 12.67
C LEU A 78 7.27 -3.78 12.49
N ALA A 79 7.85 -3.98 11.30
CA ALA A 79 8.74 -5.09 11.01
C ALA A 79 9.98 -5.13 11.94
N GLN A 80 10.57 -3.97 12.25
CA GLN A 80 11.68 -3.88 13.18
C GLN A 80 11.24 -4.28 14.60
N VAL A 81 10.10 -3.77 15.07
CA VAL A 81 9.58 -4.08 16.43
C VAL A 81 9.27 -5.58 16.57
N LEU A 82 8.69 -6.20 15.54
CA LEU A 82 8.46 -7.65 15.51
C LEU A 82 9.77 -8.43 15.55
N SER A 83 10.77 -8.01 14.78
CA SER A 83 12.12 -8.61 14.79
C SER A 83 12.80 -8.47 16.16
N GLU A 84 12.75 -7.29 16.78
CA GLU A 84 13.29 -7.05 18.13
C GLU A 84 12.59 -7.94 19.20
N ALA A 85 11.31 -8.26 18.99
CA ALA A 85 10.55 -9.19 19.83
C ALA A 85 10.81 -10.68 19.50
N GLY A 86 11.73 -10.97 18.57
CA GLY A 86 12.08 -12.33 18.16
C GLY A 86 10.99 -13.05 17.37
N LYS A 87 10.06 -12.30 16.75
CA LYS A 87 8.97 -12.88 15.93
C LYS A 87 9.44 -13.11 14.51
N THR A 88 8.98 -14.23 13.93
CA THR A 88 9.19 -14.54 12.51
C THR A 88 8.08 -13.91 11.68
N GLN A 89 8.45 -13.35 10.50
CA GLN A 89 7.50 -12.63 9.65
C GLN A 89 7.68 -12.96 8.17
N LEU A 90 6.59 -12.97 7.44
CA LEU A 90 6.56 -13.09 5.99
C LEU A 90 5.89 -11.88 5.38
N HIS A 91 6.56 -11.25 4.42
CA HIS A 91 6.01 -10.18 3.59
C HIS A 91 5.83 -10.68 2.16
N CYS A 92 4.60 -10.70 1.67
CA CYS A 92 4.27 -11.30 0.37
C CYS A 92 3.35 -10.39 -0.46
N ALA A 93 3.75 -10.09 -1.67
CA ALA A 93 2.91 -9.41 -2.66
C ALA A 93 3.37 -9.73 -4.08
N GLU A 94 2.55 -9.36 -5.07
CA GLU A 94 3.03 -9.34 -6.45
C GLU A 94 3.93 -8.14 -6.72
N SER A 95 4.75 -8.19 -7.81
CA SER A 95 5.82 -7.23 -8.05
C SER A 95 5.37 -5.76 -8.12
N GLU A 96 4.14 -5.49 -8.57
CA GLU A 96 3.58 -4.12 -8.59
C GLU A 96 3.42 -3.51 -7.19
N LYS A 97 3.23 -4.35 -6.16
CA LYS A 97 3.00 -3.93 -4.78
C LYS A 97 4.02 -4.50 -3.77
N PHE A 98 5.08 -5.13 -4.26
CA PHE A 98 6.10 -5.71 -3.39
C PHE A 98 6.81 -4.67 -2.52
N ALA A 99 7.17 -3.52 -3.08
CA ALA A 99 7.77 -2.43 -2.32
C ALA A 99 6.84 -1.89 -1.21
N HIS A 100 5.52 -2.03 -1.36
CA HIS A 100 4.55 -1.55 -0.37
C HIS A 100 4.52 -2.41 0.90
N VAL A 101 4.82 -3.70 0.78
CA VAL A 101 4.92 -4.61 1.93
C VAL A 101 6.36 -4.85 2.40
N THR A 102 7.37 -4.29 1.72
CA THR A 102 8.80 -4.40 2.07
C THR A 102 9.39 -3.02 2.32
N PHE A 103 9.96 -2.37 1.33
CA PHE A 103 10.67 -1.10 1.46
C PHE A 103 9.89 -0.04 2.25
N PHE A 104 8.63 0.25 1.85
CA PHE A 104 7.82 1.27 2.54
C PHE A 104 7.33 0.79 3.90
N PHE A 105 6.95 -0.46 4.03
CA PHE A 105 6.54 -1.07 5.29
C PHE A 105 7.68 -1.11 6.31
N ASN A 106 8.90 -1.27 5.84
CA ASN A 106 10.14 -1.28 6.63
C ASN A 106 10.72 0.14 6.86
N GLY A 107 9.92 1.19 6.64
CA GLY A 107 10.34 2.56 6.92
C GLY A 107 11.38 3.14 5.98
N GLY A 108 11.52 2.57 4.78
CA GLY A 108 12.50 2.97 3.76
C GLY A 108 13.78 2.13 3.76
N GLU A 109 13.81 1.03 4.53
CA GLU A 109 14.93 0.10 4.53
C GLU A 109 14.79 -0.94 3.40
N ASN A 110 15.89 -1.14 2.66
CA ASN A 110 15.93 -2.11 1.56
C ASN A 110 16.30 -3.54 2.00
N ARG A 111 16.61 -3.72 3.28
CA ARG A 111 17.02 -5.03 3.81
C ARG A 111 15.96 -5.56 4.76
N PRO A 112 15.61 -6.84 4.64
CA PRO A 112 14.72 -7.46 5.61
C PRO A 112 15.34 -7.43 7.01
N PHE A 113 14.50 -7.28 8.02
CA PHE A 113 14.90 -7.39 9.43
C PHE A 113 15.15 -8.86 9.80
N PRO A 114 15.94 -9.14 10.86
CA PRO A 114 16.14 -10.52 11.31
C PRO A 114 14.80 -11.24 11.59
N GLY A 115 14.61 -12.41 10.98
CA GLY A 115 13.36 -13.18 11.08
C GLY A 115 12.29 -12.82 10.04
N GLU A 116 12.60 -11.89 9.12
CA GLU A 116 11.74 -11.50 8.01
C GLU A 116 12.15 -12.23 6.73
N ASP A 117 11.17 -12.83 6.08
CA ASP A 117 11.28 -13.42 4.74
C ASP A 117 10.39 -12.63 3.76
N ASP A 118 10.95 -12.25 2.61
CA ASP A 118 10.28 -11.49 1.57
C ASP A 118 10.00 -12.37 0.36
N VAL A 119 8.75 -12.45 -0.07
CA VAL A 119 8.35 -13.23 -1.26
C VAL A 119 7.66 -12.35 -2.29
N CYS A 120 8.36 -12.10 -3.39
CA CYS A 120 7.83 -11.37 -4.56
C CYS A 120 7.25 -12.36 -5.58
N ILE A 121 5.98 -12.22 -5.89
CA ILE A 121 5.30 -12.97 -6.95
C ILE A 121 5.34 -12.11 -8.22
N PRO A 122 5.85 -12.62 -9.36
CA PRO A 122 5.87 -11.84 -10.58
C PRO A 122 4.46 -11.44 -11.04
N SER A 123 4.22 -10.14 -11.25
CA SER A 123 3.00 -9.66 -11.90
C SER A 123 2.97 -10.04 -13.38
N PRO A 124 1.79 -10.10 -14.03
CA PRO A 124 1.68 -10.37 -15.46
C PRO A 124 2.51 -9.38 -16.28
N LYS A 125 3.21 -9.89 -17.32
CA LYS A 125 4.06 -9.06 -18.20
C LYS A 125 3.60 -9.17 -19.63
N GLY A 126 3.71 -8.05 -20.38
CA GLY A 126 3.45 -8.01 -21.83
C GLY A 126 1.98 -7.99 -22.21
N ILE A 127 1.09 -7.76 -21.26
CA ILE A 127 -0.35 -7.57 -21.47
C ILE A 127 -0.80 -6.35 -20.66
N ASP A 128 -1.88 -5.71 -21.08
CA ASP A 128 -2.54 -4.70 -20.25
C ASP A 128 -3.24 -5.39 -19.08
N PHE A 129 -3.16 -4.81 -17.89
CA PHE A 129 -3.66 -5.44 -16.67
C PHE A 129 -5.16 -5.70 -16.69
N ASP A 130 -5.94 -4.88 -17.38
CA ASP A 130 -7.39 -5.05 -17.53
C ASP A 130 -7.79 -6.26 -18.41
N GLN A 131 -6.83 -6.87 -19.12
CA GLN A 131 -7.03 -8.13 -19.83
C GLN A 131 -6.90 -9.36 -18.92
N LYS A 132 -6.36 -9.16 -17.70
CA LYS A 132 -6.19 -10.19 -16.68
C LYS A 132 -6.48 -9.63 -15.28
N PRO A 133 -7.75 -9.31 -14.94
CA PRO A 133 -8.14 -8.67 -13.68
C PRO A 133 -7.78 -9.46 -12.41
N GLU A 134 -7.56 -10.76 -12.52
CA GLU A 134 -7.07 -11.58 -11.42
C GLU A 134 -5.61 -11.29 -11.06
N LEU A 135 -4.82 -10.72 -11.99
CA LEU A 135 -3.38 -10.48 -11.85
C LEU A 135 -2.62 -11.75 -11.42
N SER A 136 -1.78 -11.63 -10.40
CA SER A 136 -1.10 -12.78 -9.76
C SER A 136 -1.66 -13.11 -8.38
N LEU A 137 -2.87 -12.64 -8.08
CA LEU A 137 -3.54 -12.88 -6.80
C LEU A 137 -3.68 -14.37 -6.43
N PRO A 138 -3.97 -15.30 -7.37
CA PRO A 138 -4.03 -16.74 -7.03
C PRO A 138 -2.70 -17.24 -6.43
N GLN A 139 -1.56 -16.84 -7.00
CA GLN A 139 -0.24 -17.25 -6.53
C GLN A 139 0.15 -16.59 -5.20
N VAL A 140 -0.23 -15.32 -5.01
CA VAL A 140 -0.08 -14.62 -3.72
C VAL A 140 -0.88 -15.34 -2.64
N ALA A 141 -2.16 -15.61 -2.88
CA ALA A 141 -3.04 -16.32 -1.94
C ALA A 141 -2.54 -17.72 -1.61
N GLU A 142 -2.07 -18.48 -2.60
CA GLU A 142 -1.46 -19.80 -2.41
C GLU A 142 -0.19 -19.71 -1.54
N THR A 143 0.69 -18.74 -1.81
CA THR A 143 1.94 -18.53 -1.07
C THR A 143 1.65 -18.20 0.40
N VAL A 144 0.73 -17.27 0.65
CA VAL A 144 0.30 -16.91 2.00
C VAL A 144 -0.30 -18.14 2.71
N THR A 145 -1.18 -18.88 2.04
CA THR A 145 -1.81 -20.07 2.62
C THR A 145 -0.79 -21.15 3.01
N ARG A 146 0.23 -21.38 2.18
CA ARG A 146 1.32 -22.33 2.47
C ARG A 146 2.26 -21.87 3.59
N ALA A 147 2.30 -20.58 3.87
CA ALA A 147 3.10 -19.98 4.93
C ALA A 147 2.44 -20.05 6.31
N LEU A 148 1.12 -20.24 6.35
CA LEU A 148 0.39 -20.34 7.60
C LEU A 148 0.97 -21.46 8.48
N GLY A 149 1.08 -21.19 9.76
CA GLY A 149 1.69 -22.07 10.76
C GLY A 149 3.21 -21.93 10.88
N LYS A 150 3.92 -21.35 9.89
CA LYS A 150 5.39 -21.21 9.89
C LYS A 150 5.87 -19.90 10.48
N TYR A 151 5.11 -18.81 10.32
CA TYR A 151 5.45 -17.46 10.78
C TYR A 151 4.52 -17.01 11.90
N ASP A 152 4.99 -16.08 12.71
CA ASP A 152 4.18 -15.44 13.76
C ASP A 152 3.35 -14.30 13.19
N PHE A 153 3.90 -13.57 12.22
CA PHE A 153 3.24 -12.49 11.50
C PHE A 153 3.35 -12.69 9.98
N ILE A 154 2.26 -12.42 9.28
CA ILE A 154 2.24 -12.42 7.82
C ILE A 154 1.56 -11.13 7.37
N VAL A 155 2.19 -10.39 6.46
CA VAL A 155 1.55 -9.28 5.75
C VAL A 155 1.51 -9.57 4.26
N THR A 156 0.37 -9.27 3.64
CA THR A 156 0.19 -9.41 2.20
C THR A 156 -0.64 -8.26 1.63
N ASN A 157 -0.36 -7.92 0.38
CA ASN A 157 -1.10 -6.92 -0.38
C ASN A 157 -1.79 -7.60 -1.58
N PHE A 158 -3.09 -7.38 -1.71
CA PHE A 158 -3.91 -7.80 -2.85
C PHE A 158 -4.06 -6.61 -3.78
N ALA A 159 -3.22 -6.56 -4.81
CA ALA A 159 -3.00 -5.41 -5.68
C ALA A 159 -4.17 -5.00 -6.58
N ASN A 160 -5.16 -5.90 -6.73
CA ASN A 160 -6.15 -5.81 -7.80
C ASN A 160 -7.00 -4.54 -7.76
N GLY A 161 -7.43 -4.10 -6.55
CA GLY A 161 -8.30 -2.92 -6.42
C GLY A 161 -7.61 -1.65 -6.91
N ASP A 162 -6.32 -1.48 -6.66
CA ASP A 162 -5.57 -0.32 -7.13
C ASP A 162 -5.13 -0.48 -8.60
N VAL A 163 -4.45 -1.58 -8.93
CA VAL A 163 -3.89 -1.77 -10.28
C VAL A 163 -4.97 -1.78 -11.36
N ILE A 164 -6.07 -2.50 -11.15
CA ILE A 164 -7.22 -2.50 -12.08
C ILE A 164 -8.04 -1.22 -11.92
N GLY A 165 -8.10 -0.66 -10.71
CA GLY A 165 -8.74 0.61 -10.41
C GLY A 165 -8.22 1.76 -11.25
N HIS A 166 -6.94 1.77 -11.58
CA HIS A 166 -6.32 2.77 -12.46
C HIS A 166 -6.70 2.63 -13.94
N THR A 167 -7.29 1.52 -14.35
CA THR A 167 -7.75 1.33 -15.74
C THR A 167 -9.10 2.04 -15.97
N GLN A 168 -9.44 2.25 -17.24
CA GLN A 168 -10.75 2.80 -17.61
C GLN A 168 -11.79 1.71 -17.91
N ASN A 169 -11.44 0.44 -17.71
CA ASN A 169 -12.27 -0.70 -18.02
C ASN A 169 -13.16 -1.08 -16.83
N THR A 170 -14.40 -0.59 -16.81
CA THR A 170 -15.35 -0.85 -15.72
C THR A 170 -15.69 -2.34 -15.56
N ALA A 171 -15.76 -3.11 -16.65
CA ALA A 171 -15.99 -4.55 -16.56
C ALA A 171 -14.86 -5.28 -15.86
N ALA A 172 -13.60 -4.92 -16.17
CA ALA A 172 -12.42 -5.47 -15.51
C ALA A 172 -12.40 -5.12 -14.00
N LYS A 173 -12.87 -3.93 -13.60
CA LYS A 173 -12.98 -3.54 -12.19
C LYS A 173 -13.98 -4.45 -11.44
N LEU A 174 -15.14 -4.72 -12.01
CA LEU A 174 -16.12 -5.63 -11.40
C LEU A 174 -15.56 -7.05 -11.27
N GLU A 175 -14.88 -7.55 -12.30
CA GLU A 175 -14.24 -8.85 -12.29
C GLU A 175 -13.12 -8.93 -11.24
N ALA A 176 -12.29 -7.89 -11.10
CA ALA A 176 -11.26 -7.79 -10.08
C ALA A 176 -11.83 -7.87 -8.66
N CYS A 177 -12.96 -7.19 -8.38
CA CYS A 177 -13.65 -7.30 -7.10
C CYS A 177 -14.08 -8.75 -6.79
N GLY A 178 -14.58 -9.49 -7.77
CA GLY A 178 -14.95 -10.89 -7.63
C GLY A 178 -13.74 -11.80 -7.33
N HIS A 179 -12.59 -11.54 -7.97
CA HIS A 179 -11.34 -12.26 -7.69
C HIS A 179 -10.84 -11.98 -6.26
N VAL A 180 -10.80 -10.72 -5.85
CA VAL A 180 -10.41 -10.33 -4.49
C VAL A 180 -11.31 -11.01 -3.47
N SER A 181 -12.63 -10.94 -3.61
CA SER A 181 -13.60 -11.59 -2.73
C SER A 181 -13.31 -13.08 -2.53
N ARG A 182 -13.13 -13.81 -3.64
CA ARG A 182 -12.87 -15.25 -3.62
C ARG A 182 -11.59 -15.61 -2.89
N HIS A 183 -10.49 -14.97 -3.23
CA HIS A 183 -9.19 -15.28 -2.64
C HIS A 183 -9.09 -14.82 -1.20
N LEU A 184 -9.69 -13.66 -0.87
CA LEU A 184 -9.80 -13.16 0.50
C LEU A 184 -10.53 -14.19 1.38
N GLY A 185 -11.70 -14.67 0.96
CA GLY A 185 -12.46 -15.67 1.69
C GLY A 185 -11.68 -16.97 1.92
N ALA A 186 -10.97 -17.45 0.90
CA ALA A 186 -10.15 -18.66 1.00
C ALA A 186 -8.98 -18.52 1.99
N VAL A 187 -8.23 -17.42 1.89
CA VAL A 187 -7.07 -17.13 2.75
C VAL A 187 -7.51 -16.92 4.20
N VAL A 188 -8.55 -16.13 4.43
CA VAL A 188 -9.11 -15.90 5.78
C VAL A 188 -9.55 -17.22 6.42
N LYS A 189 -10.30 -18.03 5.70
CA LYS A 189 -10.74 -19.34 6.20
C LYS A 189 -9.57 -20.23 6.60
N ALA A 190 -8.52 -20.27 5.78
CA ALA A 190 -7.31 -21.05 6.06
C ALA A 190 -6.55 -20.50 7.28
N ALA A 191 -6.43 -19.18 7.40
CA ALA A 191 -5.75 -18.54 8.52
C ALA A 191 -6.45 -18.76 9.86
N LEU A 192 -7.78 -18.61 9.89
CA LEU A 192 -8.57 -18.89 11.09
C LEU A 192 -8.45 -20.35 11.52
N ALA A 193 -8.42 -21.30 10.56
CA ALA A 193 -8.22 -22.72 10.84
C ALA A 193 -6.83 -23.05 11.41
N GLN A 194 -5.83 -22.17 11.17
CA GLN A 194 -4.47 -22.24 11.72
C GLN A 194 -4.29 -21.35 12.95
N ASN A 195 -5.40 -20.88 13.53
CA ASN A 195 -5.44 -20.06 14.74
C ASN A 195 -4.74 -18.68 14.62
N TYR A 196 -4.71 -18.09 13.41
CA TYR A 196 -4.30 -16.71 13.22
C TYR A 196 -5.44 -15.76 13.56
N VAL A 197 -5.12 -14.64 14.19
CA VAL A 197 -5.96 -13.44 14.17
C VAL A 197 -5.77 -12.79 12.79
N VAL A 198 -6.86 -12.45 12.13
CA VAL A 198 -6.81 -11.86 10.79
C VAL A 198 -7.31 -10.42 10.85
N ALA A 199 -6.45 -9.48 10.43
CA ALA A 199 -6.86 -8.13 10.13
C ALA A 199 -6.95 -7.93 8.62
N ILE A 200 -8.03 -7.29 8.17
CA ILE A 200 -8.24 -6.93 6.77
C ILE A 200 -8.46 -5.42 6.71
N THR A 201 -7.71 -4.74 5.87
CA THR A 201 -7.86 -3.29 5.63
C THR A 201 -7.51 -2.94 4.20
N ALA A 202 -7.51 -1.66 3.87
CA ALA A 202 -6.96 -1.10 2.65
C ALA A 202 -6.04 0.08 2.98
N ASP A 203 -5.21 0.47 2.06
CA ASP A 203 -4.29 1.62 2.18
C ASP A 203 -4.94 2.93 1.70
N HIS A 204 -5.85 2.86 0.74
CA HIS A 204 -6.67 3.94 0.21
C HIS A 204 -7.85 3.39 -0.58
N GLY A 205 -8.75 4.24 -1.03
CA GLY A 205 -9.79 3.89 -1.98
C GLY A 205 -9.37 4.16 -3.44
N ASN A 206 -9.97 3.43 -4.36
CA ASN A 206 -9.84 3.57 -5.81
C ASN A 206 -11.01 2.87 -6.52
N ILE A 207 -11.07 1.51 -6.41
CA ILE A 207 -11.94 0.67 -7.25
C ILE A 207 -13.43 0.89 -6.97
N GLU A 208 -13.79 1.34 -5.77
CA GLU A 208 -15.18 1.61 -5.37
C GLU A 208 -15.80 2.76 -6.15
N LYS A 209 -14.99 3.55 -6.88
CA LYS A 209 -15.48 4.69 -7.67
C LYS A 209 -15.26 4.46 -9.17
N LEU A 210 -16.33 4.14 -9.88
CA LEU A 210 -16.29 3.86 -11.33
C LEU A 210 -16.23 5.11 -12.19
N TYR A 211 -16.86 6.21 -11.77
CA TYR A 211 -17.06 7.38 -12.63
C TYR A 211 -16.71 8.69 -11.92
N THR A 212 -16.16 9.61 -12.71
CA THR A 212 -16.00 11.01 -12.33
C THR A 212 -17.36 11.72 -12.28
N ALA A 213 -17.41 12.92 -11.71
CA ALA A 213 -18.61 13.75 -11.70
C ALA A 213 -19.15 14.08 -13.12
N SER A 214 -18.32 13.97 -14.16
CA SER A 214 -18.72 14.15 -15.56
C SER A 214 -19.18 12.87 -16.23
N GLY A 215 -19.28 11.73 -15.51
CA GLY A 215 -19.71 10.44 -16.02
C GLY A 215 -18.68 9.68 -16.85
N LYS A 216 -17.42 10.12 -16.84
CA LYS A 216 -16.30 9.38 -17.48
C LYS A 216 -15.73 8.35 -16.50
N PRO A 217 -15.15 7.23 -16.98
CA PRO A 217 -14.45 6.30 -16.13
C PRO A 217 -13.41 7.02 -15.26
N ASP A 218 -13.39 6.70 -13.95
CA ASP A 218 -12.44 7.24 -12.99
C ASP A 218 -11.33 6.22 -12.71
N GLY A 219 -10.09 6.64 -12.69
CA GLY A 219 -8.93 5.81 -12.36
C GLY A 219 -8.08 6.46 -11.27
N ALA A 220 -8.61 7.45 -10.56
CA ALA A 220 -7.88 8.14 -9.50
C ALA A 220 -8.19 7.53 -8.13
N HIS A 221 -7.22 7.64 -7.21
CA HIS A 221 -7.48 7.33 -5.81
C HIS A 221 -8.60 8.21 -5.25
N THR A 222 -9.36 7.67 -4.30
CA THR A 222 -10.41 8.40 -3.60
C THR A 222 -9.92 8.79 -2.20
N THR A 223 -10.64 9.71 -1.58
CA THR A 223 -10.47 10.06 -0.16
C THR A 223 -11.52 9.38 0.73
N ASN A 224 -12.16 8.34 0.23
CA ASN A 224 -13.11 7.56 0.99
C ASN A 224 -12.40 6.87 2.17
N LEU A 225 -13.14 6.65 3.24
CA LEU A 225 -12.66 5.82 4.33
C LEU A 225 -12.40 4.39 3.84
N VAL A 226 -11.52 3.68 4.51
CA VAL A 226 -11.23 2.28 4.22
C VAL A 226 -11.75 1.38 5.34
N PRO A 227 -12.15 0.13 5.05
CA PRO A 227 -12.61 -0.80 6.08
C PRO A 227 -11.44 -1.31 6.94
N PHE A 228 -11.74 -1.64 8.19
CA PHE A 228 -10.88 -2.43 9.06
C PHE A 228 -11.72 -3.52 9.73
N LEU A 229 -11.40 -4.78 9.44
CA LEU A 229 -12.04 -5.96 10.02
C LEU A 229 -11.02 -6.71 10.87
N LEU A 230 -11.46 -7.23 12.01
CA LEU A 230 -10.63 -8.03 12.90
C LEU A 230 -11.35 -9.33 13.29
N LEU A 231 -10.78 -10.45 12.89
CA LEU A 231 -11.34 -11.79 13.15
C LEU A 231 -10.39 -12.59 14.04
N ASP A 232 -10.89 -13.03 15.18
CA ASP A 232 -10.16 -13.92 16.09
C ASP A 232 -10.90 -15.26 16.21
N PRO A 233 -10.29 -16.38 15.80
CA PRO A 233 -10.93 -17.70 15.89
C PRO A 233 -11.21 -18.16 17.33
N ALA A 234 -10.54 -17.58 18.33
CA ALA A 234 -10.79 -17.87 19.74
C ALA A 234 -11.94 -17.08 20.34
N GLN A 235 -12.45 -16.06 19.65
CA GLN A 235 -13.48 -15.16 20.16
C GLN A 235 -14.89 -15.77 20.00
N LYS A 236 -15.67 -15.62 21.09
CA LYS A 236 -17.10 -15.98 21.10
C LYS A 236 -18.04 -14.78 21.03
N ALA A 237 -17.49 -13.57 21.19
CA ALA A 237 -18.24 -12.31 21.17
C ALA A 237 -17.50 -11.29 20.28
N PRO A 238 -18.19 -10.29 19.71
CA PRO A 238 -17.55 -9.23 18.95
C PRO A 238 -16.46 -8.50 19.74
N ILE A 239 -15.34 -8.21 19.07
CA ILE A 239 -14.33 -7.29 19.61
C ILE A 239 -14.82 -5.87 19.34
N SER A 240 -14.87 -5.04 20.37
CA SER A 240 -15.19 -3.63 20.19
C SER A 240 -14.06 -2.92 19.45
N LEU A 241 -14.33 -2.41 18.26
CA LEU A 241 -13.40 -1.62 17.47
C LEU A 241 -13.85 -0.16 17.42
N ARG A 242 -12.87 0.75 17.57
CA ARG A 242 -13.09 2.17 17.33
C ARG A 242 -12.76 2.54 15.89
N ASP A 243 -13.36 3.59 15.38
CA ASP A 243 -12.88 4.24 14.16
C ASP A 243 -11.52 4.90 14.40
N GLY A 244 -10.71 5.00 13.34
CA GLY A 244 -9.36 5.52 13.47
C GLY A 244 -8.72 5.92 12.15
N SER A 245 -7.43 5.71 12.05
CA SER A 245 -6.64 5.98 10.85
C SER A 245 -5.59 4.90 10.62
N LEU A 246 -4.94 4.89 9.46
CA LEU A 246 -3.93 3.87 9.11
C LEU A 246 -2.78 3.78 10.10
N CYS A 247 -2.43 4.88 10.81
CA CYS A 247 -1.39 4.85 11.84
C CYS A 247 -1.76 3.98 13.06
N ASP A 248 -3.03 3.58 13.19
CA ASP A 248 -3.54 2.74 14.27
C ASP A 248 -3.39 1.23 13.99
N VAL A 249 -3.12 0.85 12.74
CA VAL A 249 -3.01 -0.56 12.31
C VAL A 249 -1.82 -1.24 12.97
N ALA A 250 -0.61 -0.64 12.91
CA ALA A 250 0.59 -1.21 13.52
C ALA A 250 0.45 -1.37 15.05
N PRO A 251 -0.03 -0.35 15.81
CA PRO A 251 -0.35 -0.52 17.23
C PRO A 251 -1.35 -1.65 17.51
N THR A 252 -2.34 -1.86 16.63
CA THR A 252 -3.31 -2.96 16.77
C THR A 252 -2.64 -4.32 16.58
N VAL A 253 -1.73 -4.45 15.60
CA VAL A 253 -0.94 -5.68 15.40
C VAL A 253 -0.12 -6.00 16.65
N LEU A 254 0.58 -5.01 17.21
CA LEU A 254 1.40 -5.19 18.40
C LEU A 254 0.56 -5.57 19.62
N ASP A 255 -0.60 -4.95 19.80
CA ASP A 255 -1.55 -5.26 20.88
C ASP A 255 -2.04 -6.71 20.78
N VAL A 256 -2.48 -7.15 19.59
CA VAL A 256 -2.89 -8.55 19.34
C VAL A 256 -1.78 -9.53 19.68
N MET A 257 -0.54 -9.21 19.31
CA MET A 257 0.62 -10.09 19.54
C MET A 257 1.23 -9.96 20.93
N GLY A 258 0.70 -9.08 21.79
CA GLY A 258 1.20 -8.86 23.16
C GLY A 258 2.59 -8.21 23.21
N ILE A 259 2.93 -7.43 22.19
CA ILE A 259 4.21 -6.74 22.07
C ILE A 259 4.04 -5.27 22.47
N PRO A 260 4.87 -4.71 23.35
CA PRO A 260 4.79 -3.31 23.75
C PRO A 260 4.94 -2.37 22.56
N GLN A 261 4.02 -1.42 22.42
CA GLN A 261 4.11 -0.37 21.41
C GLN A 261 5.27 0.59 21.73
N PRO A 262 6.15 0.88 20.75
CA PRO A 262 7.23 1.85 20.96
C PRO A 262 6.68 3.29 20.94
N PRO A 263 7.34 4.23 21.64
CA PRO A 263 6.86 5.61 21.76
C PRO A 263 6.86 6.40 20.43
N GLU A 264 7.62 5.94 19.43
CA GLU A 264 7.66 6.51 18.08
C GLU A 264 6.36 6.29 17.31
N MET A 265 5.61 5.22 17.63
CA MET A 265 4.29 4.98 17.06
C MET A 265 3.23 5.83 17.75
N THR A 266 2.69 6.82 17.05
CA THR A 266 1.73 7.79 17.59
C THR A 266 0.27 7.32 17.57
N GLY A 267 -0.04 6.27 16.77
CA GLY A 267 -1.34 5.61 16.74
C GLY A 267 -1.62 4.84 18.04
N ARG A 268 -2.81 4.26 18.13
CA ARG A 268 -3.23 3.41 19.25
C ARG A 268 -4.03 2.23 18.75
N SER A 269 -4.07 1.11 19.48
CA SER A 269 -4.89 -0.05 19.12
C SER A 269 -6.33 0.33 18.79
N LEU A 270 -6.87 -0.27 17.74
CA LEU A 270 -8.28 -0.15 17.35
C LEU A 270 -9.17 -1.04 18.22
N ALA A 271 -8.62 -2.09 18.84
CA ALA A 271 -9.35 -3.00 19.71
C ALA A 271 -9.42 -2.44 21.15
N GLU A 272 -10.56 -1.91 21.53
CA GLU A 272 -10.73 -1.25 22.82
C GLU A 272 -10.96 -2.28 23.95
N GLY A 273 -10.06 -2.21 24.96
CA GLY A 273 -10.24 -2.97 26.20
C GLY A 273 -10.26 -4.48 26.06
N HIS A 274 -9.77 -5.00 24.91
CA HIS A 274 -9.72 -6.42 24.65
C HIS A 274 -8.41 -7.03 25.23
N ALA A 275 -8.54 -8.15 25.92
CA ALA A 275 -7.39 -8.91 26.45
C ALA A 275 -7.08 -10.09 25.52
N TRP A 276 -5.95 -10.02 24.85
CA TRP A 276 -5.46 -11.09 23.97
C TRP A 276 -4.82 -12.22 24.78
N GLY A 277 -5.00 -13.44 24.31
CA GLY A 277 -4.27 -14.60 24.89
C GLY A 277 -2.77 -14.55 24.48
N PRO A 278 -1.94 -15.38 25.13
CA PRO A 278 -0.51 -15.44 24.81
C PRO A 278 -0.26 -16.01 23.41
N ASP A 279 0.92 -15.68 22.85
CA ASP A 279 1.45 -16.27 21.61
C ASP A 279 0.51 -16.21 20.41
N ARG A 280 -0.19 -15.07 20.26
CA ARG A 280 -1.09 -14.89 19.11
C ARG A 280 -0.25 -14.69 17.84
N LYS A 281 -0.66 -15.41 16.78
CA LYS A 281 -0.17 -15.21 15.42
C LYS A 281 -1.14 -14.30 14.67
N MET A 282 -0.62 -13.51 13.74
CA MET A 282 -1.44 -12.53 13.02
C MET A 282 -1.18 -12.53 11.54
N LEU A 283 -2.25 -12.42 10.75
CA LEU A 283 -2.25 -12.16 9.31
C LEU A 283 -2.87 -10.79 9.05
N LEU A 284 -2.11 -9.90 8.42
CA LEU A 284 -2.58 -8.62 7.92
C LEU A 284 -2.75 -8.70 6.41
N ILE A 285 -3.98 -8.51 5.92
CA ILE A 285 -4.31 -8.46 4.50
C ILE A 285 -4.65 -7.03 4.14
N ILE A 286 -3.91 -6.45 3.20
CA ILE A 286 -4.16 -5.12 2.65
C ILE A 286 -4.83 -5.31 1.29
N CYS A 287 -6.11 -5.00 1.19
CA CYS A 287 -6.85 -4.95 -0.07
C CYS A 287 -6.59 -3.57 -0.72
N ASP A 288 -5.52 -3.48 -1.51
CA ASP A 288 -5.03 -2.23 -2.07
C ASP A 288 -6.10 -1.56 -2.96
N GLY A 289 -6.33 -0.27 -2.74
CA GLY A 289 -7.33 0.49 -3.48
C GLY A 289 -8.79 0.15 -3.16
N TRP A 290 -9.10 -0.33 -1.93
CA TRP A 290 -10.43 -0.79 -1.53
C TRP A 290 -11.09 0.15 -0.53
N GLY A 291 -11.75 1.21 -1.03
CA GLY A 291 -12.47 2.17 -0.21
C GLY A 291 -13.91 1.75 0.13
N LEU A 292 -14.50 2.47 1.07
CA LEU A 292 -15.92 2.37 1.38
C LEU A 292 -16.70 3.28 0.41
N GLY A 293 -17.36 2.67 -0.56
CA GLY A 293 -18.11 3.36 -1.59
C GLY A 293 -19.49 3.81 -1.14
N THR A 294 -20.25 4.33 -2.10
CA THR A 294 -21.61 4.89 -1.86
C THR A 294 -22.72 3.85 -1.93
N GLY A 295 -22.44 2.63 -2.39
CA GLY A 295 -23.42 1.56 -2.55
C GLY A 295 -24.42 1.80 -3.68
N ASP A 296 -24.05 2.58 -4.67
CA ASP A 296 -24.91 2.91 -5.83
C ASP A 296 -24.34 2.33 -7.15
N SER A 297 -24.91 2.73 -8.28
CA SER A 297 -24.50 2.30 -9.61
C SER A 297 -23.12 2.80 -10.06
N GLY A 298 -22.45 3.62 -9.26
CA GLY A 298 -21.09 4.11 -9.48
C GLY A 298 -20.04 3.37 -8.63
N ASP A 299 -20.46 2.40 -7.83
CA ASP A 299 -19.61 1.66 -6.89
C ASP A 299 -19.35 0.24 -7.40
N ALA A 300 -18.09 -0.03 -7.80
CA ALA A 300 -17.73 -1.34 -8.36
C ALA A 300 -17.84 -2.46 -7.35
N ILE A 301 -17.53 -2.21 -6.08
CA ILE A 301 -17.60 -3.23 -5.02
C ILE A 301 -19.04 -3.65 -4.78
N HIS A 302 -19.96 -2.64 -4.76
CA HIS A 302 -21.38 -2.88 -4.61
C HIS A 302 -22.02 -3.63 -5.80
N LEU A 303 -21.55 -3.33 -7.02
CA LEU A 303 -22.09 -3.93 -8.25
C LEU A 303 -21.51 -5.31 -8.56
N ALA A 304 -20.31 -5.62 -8.05
CA ALA A 304 -19.64 -6.87 -8.33
C ALA A 304 -20.26 -8.04 -7.54
N GLU A 305 -20.12 -9.24 -8.07
CA GLU A 305 -20.42 -10.47 -7.33
C GLU A 305 -19.29 -10.78 -6.34
N THR A 306 -19.48 -10.41 -5.07
CA THR A 306 -18.50 -10.54 -3.97
C THR A 306 -18.97 -11.46 -2.84
N PRO A 307 -19.49 -12.70 -3.12
CA PRO A 307 -20.20 -13.49 -2.12
C PRO A 307 -19.33 -13.95 -0.94
N ASP A 308 -18.01 -14.07 -1.11
CA ASP A 308 -17.10 -14.44 -0.03
C ASP A 308 -16.79 -13.23 0.86
N GLY A 309 -16.57 -12.06 0.26
CA GLY A 309 -16.42 -10.78 0.97
C GLY A 309 -17.67 -10.43 1.76
N ASP A 310 -18.85 -10.54 1.14
CA ASP A 310 -20.14 -10.28 1.77
C ASP A 310 -20.37 -11.19 2.99
N ARG A 311 -20.03 -12.47 2.85
CA ARG A 311 -20.09 -13.44 3.97
C ARG A 311 -19.12 -13.07 5.10
N LEU A 312 -17.92 -12.63 4.76
CA LEU A 312 -16.94 -12.18 5.76
C LEU A 312 -17.44 -10.95 6.50
N LEU A 313 -17.97 -9.94 5.81
CA LEU A 313 -18.55 -8.75 6.42
C LEU A 313 -19.75 -9.11 7.30
N ALA A 314 -20.65 -9.96 6.82
CA ALA A 314 -21.83 -10.38 7.57
C ALA A 314 -21.47 -11.25 8.81
N ALA A 315 -20.40 -12.04 8.72
CA ALA A 315 -19.92 -12.89 9.81
C ALA A 315 -18.96 -12.16 10.76
N CYS A 316 -18.42 -11.01 10.38
CA CYS A 316 -17.48 -10.24 11.17
C CYS A 316 -18.21 -9.08 11.89
N PRO A 317 -18.63 -9.27 13.15
CA PRO A 317 -19.26 -8.20 13.92
C PRO A 317 -18.25 -7.14 14.38
N SER A 318 -16.95 -7.40 14.23
CA SER A 318 -15.85 -6.55 14.66
C SER A 318 -15.26 -5.84 13.44
N TRP A 319 -15.87 -4.73 13.04
CA TRP A 319 -15.36 -3.89 11.97
C TRP A 319 -15.44 -2.40 12.33
N SER A 320 -14.59 -1.61 11.75
CA SER A 320 -14.54 -0.16 11.87
C SER A 320 -14.06 0.47 10.55
N GLN A 321 -13.98 1.78 10.50
CA GLN A 321 -13.54 2.51 9.33
C GLN A 321 -12.34 3.40 9.68
N LEU A 322 -11.40 3.50 8.73
CA LEU A 322 -10.17 4.24 8.90
C LEU A 322 -10.05 5.38 7.90
N HIS A 323 -9.49 6.49 8.38
CA HIS A 323 -8.94 7.51 7.49
C HIS A 323 -7.61 7.02 6.91
N ALA A 324 -7.53 7.05 5.56
CA ALA A 324 -6.37 6.67 4.79
C ALA A 324 -5.57 7.89 4.31
#